data_a4cb7f49a049dc2250d9a741141ae484
#
_entry.id   a4cb7f49a049dc2250d9a741141ae484
#
_cell.length_a   1.000
_cell.length_b   1.000
_cell.length_c   1.000
_cell.angle_alpha   90.00
_cell.angle_beta   90.00
_cell.angle_gamma   90.00
#
_symmetry.space_group_name_H-M   'P 1'
#
loop_
_entity.id
_entity.type
_entity.pdbx_description
1 polymer ?
#
loop_
_entity_poly.entity_id
_entity_poly.type
_entity_poly.pdbx_seq_one_letter_code
_entity_poly.pdbx_strand_id
1 'polypeptide(L)'
;MSAPRRELAGGTRGAVYVEFLIAFLPLFSFFLCLVQLAMLQTANLIVKHAAVVAARAAVVILPDDPDRYGGANINRAEGARREKIVQAATIPLSTLEDIPFPEVRFPTDEGGDDDRVVFGRDDLVRVQVNQLYRCRVPLARTIVCGAFFGLKRLRGEASLPNQGAGYGYE
;
A
#
# COMPACT_ATOMS: atom_id res chain seq x y z
N MET A 1 -55.11 39.21 -40.55
CA MET A 1 -54.88 37.86 -40.00
C MET A 1 -53.51 37.93 -39.23
N SER A 2 -53.61 38.13 -37.94
CA SER A 2 -52.38 38.21 -37.07
C SER A 2 -52.06 36.82 -36.58
N ALA A 3 -50.86 36.33 -36.92
CA ALA A 3 -50.35 35.04 -36.44
C ALA A 3 -50.08 35.13 -34.93
N PRO A 4 -50.46 34.13 -34.10
CA PRO A 4 -50.18 34.15 -32.70
C PRO A 4 -48.63 33.97 -32.49
N ARG A 5 -48.00 34.96 -31.89
CA ARG A 5 -46.65 34.82 -31.32
C ARG A 5 -46.70 33.71 -30.26
N ARG A 6 -46.14 32.55 -30.59
CA ARG A 6 -45.79 31.56 -29.57
C ARG A 6 -44.77 32.21 -28.63
N GLU A 7 -45.24 32.66 -27.48
CA GLU A 7 -44.38 32.93 -26.34
C GLU A 7 -43.72 31.61 -25.96
N LEU A 8 -42.49 31.46 -26.35
CA LEU A 8 -41.60 30.48 -25.76
C LEU A 8 -41.47 30.87 -24.28
N ALA A 9 -42.44 30.38 -23.48
CA ALA A 9 -42.32 30.42 -22.02
C ALA A 9 -41.04 29.70 -21.67
N GLY A 10 -39.94 30.50 -21.57
CA GLY A 10 -38.63 30.03 -21.16
C GLY A 10 -38.77 29.38 -19.80
N GLY A 11 -38.75 28.07 -19.78
CA GLY A 11 -38.94 27.29 -18.56
C GLY A 11 -37.81 27.58 -17.59
N THR A 12 -38.00 28.56 -16.70
CA THR A 12 -37.08 28.91 -15.59
C THR A 12 -36.74 27.69 -14.75
N ARG A 13 -37.56 26.65 -14.72
CA ARG A 13 -37.30 25.37 -14.06
C ARG A 13 -36.08 24.65 -14.63
N GLY A 14 -35.85 24.68 -15.96
CA GLY A 14 -34.67 24.08 -16.56
C GLY A 14 -33.36 24.81 -16.19
N ALA A 15 -33.41 26.14 -16.09
CA ALA A 15 -32.24 26.93 -15.68
C ALA A 15 -31.78 26.60 -14.25
N VAL A 16 -32.71 26.43 -13.32
CA VAL A 16 -32.40 26.07 -11.91
C VAL A 16 -31.75 24.70 -11.83
N TYR A 17 -32.18 23.72 -12.63
CA TYR A 17 -31.55 22.39 -12.66
C TYR A 17 -30.10 22.45 -13.19
N VAL A 18 -29.86 23.23 -14.23
CA VAL A 18 -28.52 23.40 -14.80
C VAL A 18 -27.60 24.11 -13.80
N GLU A 19 -28.07 25.16 -13.16
CA GLU A 19 -27.31 25.87 -12.12
C GLU A 19 -26.98 24.96 -10.94
N PHE A 20 -27.96 24.16 -10.48
CA PHE A 20 -27.72 23.16 -9.44
C PHE A 20 -26.66 22.15 -9.85
N LEU A 21 -26.72 21.59 -11.06
CA LEU A 21 -25.76 20.61 -11.54
C LEU A 21 -24.35 21.19 -11.67
N ILE A 22 -24.21 22.44 -12.12
CA ILE A 22 -22.92 23.12 -12.23
C ILE A 22 -22.29 23.30 -10.85
N ALA A 23 -23.07 23.60 -9.82
CA ALA A 23 -22.57 23.75 -8.46
C ALA A 23 -22.35 22.38 -7.76
N PHE A 24 -23.26 21.41 -7.98
CA PHE A 24 -23.25 20.12 -7.31
C PHE A 24 -22.12 19.21 -7.78
N LEU A 25 -21.84 19.12 -9.09
CA LEU A 25 -20.85 18.21 -9.63
C LEU A 25 -19.43 18.45 -9.08
N PRO A 26 -18.91 19.67 -9.02
CA PRO A 26 -17.59 19.92 -8.41
C PRO A 26 -17.57 19.54 -6.93
N LEU A 27 -18.61 19.89 -6.17
CA LEU A 27 -18.71 19.60 -4.74
C LEU A 27 -18.74 18.09 -4.50
N PHE A 28 -19.55 17.37 -5.27
CA PHE A 28 -19.66 15.91 -5.18
C PHE A 28 -18.36 15.22 -5.60
N SER A 29 -17.70 15.69 -6.66
CA SER A 29 -16.40 15.18 -7.09
C SER A 29 -15.33 15.40 -6.02
N PHE A 30 -15.32 16.56 -5.38
CA PHE A 30 -14.41 16.84 -4.26
C PHE A 30 -14.66 15.88 -3.08
N PHE A 31 -15.92 15.66 -2.72
CA PHE A 31 -16.26 14.68 -1.67
C PHE A 31 -15.76 13.28 -2.01
N LEU A 32 -15.95 12.81 -3.25
CA LEU A 32 -15.44 11.51 -3.69
C LEU A 32 -13.90 11.45 -3.62
N CYS A 33 -13.19 12.54 -3.93
CA CYS A 33 -11.75 12.62 -3.78
C CYS A 33 -11.31 12.50 -2.31
N LEU A 34 -12.01 13.13 -1.37
CA LEU A 34 -11.73 12.99 0.06
C LEU A 34 -11.91 11.55 0.55
N VAL A 35 -13.00 10.89 0.13
CA VAL A 35 -13.22 9.47 0.45
C VAL A 35 -12.08 8.60 -0.10
N GLN A 36 -11.70 8.79 -1.37
CA GLN A 36 -10.59 8.03 -1.96
C GLN A 36 -9.27 8.30 -1.24
N LEU A 37 -9.00 9.54 -0.84
CA LEU A 37 -7.80 9.91 -0.09
C LEU A 37 -7.78 9.24 1.29
N ALA A 38 -8.91 9.21 2.01
CA ALA A 38 -9.03 8.54 3.30
C ALA A 38 -8.74 7.04 3.18
N MET A 39 -9.31 6.36 2.18
CA MET A 39 -9.03 4.95 1.90
C MET A 39 -7.56 4.70 1.58
N LEU A 40 -6.93 5.59 0.81
CA LEU A 40 -5.52 5.50 0.45
C LEU A 40 -4.61 5.66 1.68
N GLN A 41 -4.92 6.59 2.58
CA GLN A 41 -4.16 6.79 3.83
C GLN A 41 -4.29 5.58 4.75
N THR A 42 -5.49 5.01 4.88
CA THR A 42 -5.69 3.76 5.64
C THR A 42 -4.86 2.62 5.07
N ALA A 43 -4.88 2.42 3.75
CA ALA A 43 -4.06 1.40 3.10
C ALA A 43 -2.55 1.63 3.33
N ASN A 44 -2.10 2.88 3.28
CA ASN A 44 -0.70 3.24 3.55
C ASN A 44 -0.28 2.91 4.99
N LEU A 45 -1.16 3.12 5.97
CA LEU A 45 -0.91 2.73 7.37
C LEU A 45 -0.81 1.22 7.53
N ILE A 46 -1.66 0.45 6.85
CA ILE A 46 -1.62 -1.01 6.85
C ILE A 46 -0.29 -1.52 6.26
N VAL A 47 0.17 -0.96 5.14
CA VAL A 47 1.46 -1.32 4.53
C VAL A 47 2.64 -0.99 5.44
N LYS A 48 2.62 0.17 6.12
CA LYS A 48 3.63 0.51 7.13
C LYS A 48 3.61 -0.47 8.32
N HIS A 49 2.43 -0.85 8.77
CA HIS A 49 2.28 -1.86 9.83
C HIS A 49 2.83 -3.21 9.38
N ALA A 50 2.56 -3.63 8.14
CA ALA A 50 3.11 -4.85 7.56
C ALA A 50 4.64 -4.84 7.54
N ALA A 51 5.27 -3.71 7.23
CA ALA A 51 6.73 -3.57 7.28
C ALA A 51 7.28 -3.75 8.71
N VAL A 52 6.60 -3.20 9.72
CA VAL A 52 6.99 -3.39 11.13
C VAL A 52 6.86 -4.86 11.56
N VAL A 53 5.77 -5.54 11.16
CA VAL A 53 5.56 -6.97 11.46
C VAL A 53 6.63 -7.81 10.76
N ALA A 54 6.93 -7.53 9.50
CA ALA A 54 7.98 -8.20 8.75
C ALA A 54 9.38 -7.98 9.36
N ALA A 55 9.69 -6.76 9.81
CA ALA A 55 10.96 -6.45 10.46
C ALA A 55 11.11 -7.22 11.78
N ARG A 56 10.05 -7.29 12.60
CA ARG A 56 10.04 -8.09 13.83
C ARG A 56 10.23 -9.58 13.53
N ALA A 57 9.54 -10.09 12.52
CA ALA A 57 9.72 -11.48 12.09
C ALA A 57 11.16 -11.73 11.60
N ALA A 58 11.73 -10.81 10.83
CA ALA A 58 13.09 -10.93 10.33
C ALA A 58 14.13 -11.03 11.44
N VAL A 59 14.05 -10.15 12.47
CA VAL A 59 14.99 -10.16 13.61
C VAL A 59 14.93 -11.46 14.41
N VAL A 60 13.78 -12.14 14.45
CA VAL A 60 13.62 -13.45 15.12
C VAL A 60 14.07 -14.59 14.22
N ILE A 61 13.68 -14.57 12.94
CA ILE A 61 13.90 -15.67 12.00
C ILE A 61 15.35 -15.74 11.51
N LEU A 62 16.03 -14.60 11.33
CA LEU A 62 17.39 -14.56 10.78
C LEU A 62 18.40 -15.30 11.66
N PRO A 63 18.44 -15.14 12.99
CA PRO A 63 19.36 -15.84 13.88
C PRO A 63 18.86 -17.20 14.37
N ASP A 64 17.62 -17.61 14.04
CA ASP A 64 17.00 -18.85 14.54
C ASP A 64 17.67 -20.12 14.00
N ASP A 65 17.38 -21.26 14.62
CA ASP A 65 17.93 -22.59 14.33
C ASP A 65 17.79 -22.97 12.83
N PRO A 66 18.90 -23.31 12.15
CA PRO A 66 18.89 -23.75 10.75
C PRO A 66 17.93 -24.91 10.46
N ASP A 67 17.79 -25.86 11.39
CA ASP A 67 16.99 -27.06 11.20
C ASP A 67 15.51 -26.76 10.97
N ARG A 68 15.00 -25.65 11.52
CA ARG A 68 13.63 -25.19 11.29
C ARG A 68 13.37 -24.64 9.90
N TYR A 69 14.44 -24.33 9.17
CA TYR A 69 14.42 -23.69 7.83
C TYR A 69 15.10 -24.55 6.76
N GLY A 70 15.12 -25.88 6.97
CA GLY A 70 15.70 -26.82 5.99
C GLY A 70 17.20 -26.67 5.82
N GLY A 71 17.94 -26.32 6.89
CA GLY A 71 19.38 -26.13 6.87
C GLY A 71 19.85 -24.77 6.31
N ALA A 72 18.93 -23.81 6.15
CA ALA A 72 19.29 -22.47 5.65
C ALA A 72 20.24 -21.74 6.62
N ASN A 73 21.32 -21.15 6.07
CA ASN A 73 22.35 -20.46 6.85
C ASN A 73 21.75 -19.35 7.73
N ILE A 74 22.35 -19.18 8.92
CA ILE A 74 22.01 -18.14 9.87
C ILE A 74 22.28 -16.76 9.26
N ASN A 75 21.47 -15.76 9.62
CA ASN A 75 21.59 -14.37 9.18
C ASN A 75 21.56 -14.18 7.66
N ARG A 76 20.86 -15.05 6.94
CA ARG A 76 20.60 -14.93 5.50
C ARG A 76 19.10 -14.85 5.22
N ALA A 77 18.67 -13.79 4.56
CA ALA A 77 17.27 -13.57 4.15
C ALA A 77 17.01 -14.23 2.79
N GLU A 78 17.15 -15.57 2.73
CA GLU A 78 16.91 -16.36 1.51
C GLU A 78 16.11 -17.63 1.80
N GLY A 79 15.58 -18.27 0.76
CA GLY A 79 14.86 -19.54 0.85
C GLY A 79 13.71 -19.51 1.86
N ALA A 80 13.64 -20.56 2.68
CA ALA A 80 12.57 -20.75 3.67
C ALA A 80 12.48 -19.62 4.72
N ARG A 81 13.60 -19.00 5.10
CA ARG A 81 13.61 -17.87 6.03
C ARG A 81 12.90 -16.65 5.42
N ARG A 82 13.24 -16.30 4.18
CA ARG A 82 12.60 -15.20 3.46
C ARG A 82 11.11 -15.45 3.28
N GLU A 83 10.71 -16.67 2.93
CA GLU A 83 9.31 -17.04 2.75
C GLU A 83 8.50 -16.81 4.04
N LYS A 84 9.04 -17.18 5.21
CA LYS A 84 8.38 -16.93 6.50
C LYS A 84 8.27 -15.43 6.82
N ILE A 85 9.26 -14.62 6.48
CA ILE A 85 9.21 -13.16 6.65
C ILE A 85 8.13 -12.56 5.72
N VAL A 86 8.07 -12.99 4.46
CA VAL A 86 7.02 -12.58 3.51
C VAL A 86 5.65 -13.00 4.03
N GLN A 87 5.51 -14.22 4.55
CA GLN A 87 4.25 -14.70 5.14
C GLN A 87 3.81 -13.82 6.32
N ALA A 88 4.74 -13.41 7.19
CA ALA A 88 4.43 -12.48 8.28
C ALA A 88 3.93 -11.11 7.78
N ALA A 89 4.51 -10.59 6.69
CA ALA A 89 4.06 -9.35 6.05
C ALA A 89 2.66 -9.48 5.43
N THR A 90 2.27 -10.66 4.94
CA THR A 90 0.97 -10.86 4.27
C THR A 90 -0.21 -10.83 5.24
N ILE A 91 -0.01 -11.16 6.52
CA ILE A 91 -1.09 -11.22 7.51
C ILE A 91 -1.83 -9.87 7.64
N PRO A 92 -1.17 -8.74 7.96
CA PRO A 92 -1.87 -7.46 8.01
C PRO A 92 -2.36 -6.98 6.65
N LEU A 93 -1.69 -7.35 5.56
CA LEU A 93 -2.07 -6.97 4.19
C LEU A 93 -3.30 -7.73 3.68
N SER A 94 -3.68 -8.85 4.29
CA SER A 94 -4.89 -9.61 3.91
C SER A 94 -6.18 -8.81 4.05
N THR A 95 -6.16 -7.70 4.79
CA THR A 95 -7.28 -6.76 4.90
C THR A 95 -7.43 -5.85 3.67
N LEU A 96 -6.39 -5.76 2.83
CA LEU A 96 -6.40 -5.05 1.56
C LEU A 96 -6.78 -6.04 0.46
N GLU A 97 -8.06 -6.10 0.13
CA GLU A 97 -8.58 -6.99 -0.91
C GLU A 97 -7.96 -6.70 -2.30
N ASP A 98 -7.89 -7.73 -3.15
CA ASP A 98 -7.57 -7.71 -4.60
C ASP A 98 -6.12 -7.49 -5.02
N ILE A 99 -5.11 -7.86 -4.23
CA ILE A 99 -3.76 -7.54 -4.68
C ILE A 99 -2.79 -8.72 -4.58
N PRO A 100 -1.93 -8.90 -5.61
CA PRO A 100 -0.91 -9.95 -5.61
C PRO A 100 0.04 -9.78 -4.44
N PHE A 101 0.77 -10.84 -4.14
CA PHE A 101 1.72 -10.93 -3.03
C PHE A 101 2.57 -9.66 -2.88
N PRO A 102 2.78 -9.18 -1.63
CA PRO A 102 3.63 -8.05 -1.37
C PRO A 102 5.06 -8.34 -1.81
N GLU A 103 5.72 -7.37 -2.37
CA GLU A 103 7.14 -7.42 -2.61
C GLU A 103 7.87 -7.00 -1.34
N VAL A 104 8.60 -7.93 -0.72
CA VAL A 104 9.39 -7.67 0.48
C VAL A 104 10.87 -7.63 0.08
N ARG A 105 11.54 -6.52 0.39
CA ARG A 105 12.96 -6.28 0.14
C ARG A 105 13.68 -5.90 1.42
N PHE A 106 14.99 -6.05 1.39
CA PHE A 106 15.90 -5.70 2.49
C PHE A 106 16.90 -4.63 2.03
N PRO A 107 16.51 -3.36 1.96
CA PRO A 107 17.40 -2.31 1.51
C PRO A 107 18.52 -2.04 2.52
N THR A 108 19.71 -1.70 2.02
CA THR A 108 20.84 -1.29 2.86
C THR A 108 20.62 0.11 3.42
N ASP A 109 20.17 1.02 2.56
CA ASP A 109 19.91 2.42 2.92
C ASP A 109 18.42 2.72 3.01
N GLU A 110 18.08 3.78 3.73
CA GLU A 110 16.71 4.26 3.83
C GLU A 110 16.21 4.69 2.45
N GLY A 111 15.10 4.10 2.04
CA GLY A 111 14.53 4.35 0.73
C GLY A 111 15.27 3.68 -0.43
N GLY A 112 16.27 2.83 -0.20
CA GLY A 112 16.97 2.05 -1.22
C GLY A 112 16.07 1.04 -1.95
N ASP A 113 16.48 0.62 -3.13
CA ASP A 113 15.79 -0.41 -3.92
C ASP A 113 16.61 -1.72 -4.04
N ASP A 114 17.76 -1.79 -3.35
CA ASP A 114 18.57 -2.98 -3.24
C ASP A 114 17.87 -4.07 -2.42
N ASP A 115 18.41 -5.28 -2.47
CA ASP A 115 17.87 -6.43 -1.75
C ASP A 115 19.01 -7.22 -1.11
N ARG A 116 19.36 -6.84 0.09
CA ARG A 116 20.42 -7.44 0.87
C ARG A 116 20.03 -8.84 1.35
N VAL A 117 20.92 -9.80 1.18
CA VAL A 117 20.69 -11.18 1.57
C VAL A 117 21.40 -11.56 2.87
N VAL A 118 22.58 -11.01 3.12
CA VAL A 118 23.45 -11.36 4.26
C VAL A 118 23.47 -10.25 5.28
N PHE A 119 23.28 -10.61 6.55
CA PHE A 119 23.27 -9.68 7.68
C PHE A 119 24.39 -10.02 8.66
N GLY A 120 25.04 -8.98 9.19
CA GLY A 120 25.94 -9.12 10.32
C GLY A 120 25.15 -9.25 11.64
N ARG A 121 25.87 -9.64 12.69
CA ARG A 121 25.28 -9.84 14.02
C ARG A 121 24.70 -8.57 14.62
N ASP A 122 25.37 -7.44 14.40
CA ASP A 122 25.00 -6.13 14.94
C ASP A 122 24.40 -5.20 13.89
N ASP A 123 24.06 -5.74 12.71
CA ASP A 123 23.52 -4.95 11.62
C ASP A 123 22.08 -4.51 11.89
N LEU A 124 21.72 -3.38 11.30
CA LEU A 124 20.34 -2.94 11.23
C LEU A 124 19.61 -3.73 10.14
N VAL A 125 18.62 -4.52 10.54
CA VAL A 125 17.72 -5.24 9.62
C VAL A 125 16.65 -4.28 9.19
N ARG A 126 16.73 -3.80 7.95
CA ARG A 126 15.74 -2.94 7.32
C ARG A 126 14.87 -3.78 6.40
N VAL A 127 13.56 -3.63 6.55
CA VAL A 127 12.57 -4.35 5.73
C VAL A 127 11.67 -3.33 5.06
N GLN A 128 11.55 -3.46 3.76
CA GLN A 128 10.67 -2.67 2.92
C GLN A 128 9.59 -3.55 2.33
N VAL A 129 8.35 -3.12 2.46
CA VAL A 129 7.17 -3.78 1.88
C VAL A 129 6.59 -2.85 0.83
N ASN A 130 6.54 -3.32 -0.41
CA ASN A 130 5.89 -2.65 -1.52
C ASN A 130 4.59 -3.36 -1.86
N GLN A 131 3.49 -2.61 -1.93
CA GLN A 131 2.18 -3.13 -2.21
C GLN A 131 1.48 -2.29 -3.27
N LEU A 132 0.87 -2.93 -4.27
CA LEU A 132 0.01 -2.24 -5.22
C LEU A 132 -1.38 -2.10 -4.60
N TYR A 133 -1.92 -0.90 -4.66
CA TYR A 133 -3.26 -0.56 -4.18
C TYR A 133 -4.13 -0.11 -5.35
N ARG A 134 -5.34 -0.69 -5.46
CA ARG A 134 -6.33 -0.31 -6.46
C ARG A 134 -7.28 0.74 -5.89
N CYS A 135 -7.36 1.89 -6.55
CA CYS A 135 -8.31 2.94 -6.22
C CYS A 135 -9.70 2.55 -6.71
N ARG A 136 -10.68 2.58 -5.80
CA ARG A 136 -12.03 2.03 -6.05
C ARG A 136 -13.09 3.09 -6.35
N VAL A 137 -12.91 4.33 -5.84
CA VAL A 137 -13.92 5.37 -5.96
C VAL A 137 -13.96 5.90 -7.40
N PRO A 138 -15.10 5.76 -8.11
CA PRO A 138 -15.23 6.27 -9.47
C PRO A 138 -14.99 7.79 -9.50
N LEU A 139 -14.56 8.33 -10.62
CA LEU A 139 -14.12 9.73 -10.82
C LEU A 139 -12.85 10.06 -10.00
N ALA A 140 -12.85 9.86 -8.69
CA ALA A 140 -11.72 10.17 -7.82
C ALA A 140 -10.46 9.33 -8.14
N ARG A 141 -10.62 8.09 -8.63
CA ARG A 141 -9.49 7.22 -8.99
C ARG A 141 -8.59 7.84 -10.06
N THR A 142 -9.15 8.56 -11.02
CA THR A 142 -8.38 9.20 -12.10
C THR A 142 -7.64 10.44 -11.61
N ILE A 143 -8.24 11.16 -10.67
CA ILE A 143 -7.68 12.39 -10.10
C ILE A 143 -6.61 12.07 -9.06
N VAL A 144 -6.90 11.15 -8.12
CA VAL A 144 -6.04 10.86 -6.95
C VAL A 144 -4.96 9.83 -7.27
N CYS A 145 -5.26 8.83 -8.09
CA CYS A 145 -4.38 7.70 -8.37
C CYS A 145 -3.76 7.72 -9.78
N GLY A 146 -4.08 8.74 -10.58
CA GLY A 146 -3.57 8.91 -11.93
C GLY A 146 -4.39 8.18 -12.99
N ALA A 147 -4.26 8.65 -14.24
CA ALA A 147 -5.06 8.18 -15.39
C ALA A 147 -4.78 6.73 -15.80
N PHE A 148 -3.64 6.15 -15.41
CA PHE A 148 -3.25 4.79 -15.79
C PHE A 148 -3.73 3.78 -14.75
N PHE A 149 -4.76 3.02 -15.10
CA PHE A 149 -5.28 1.83 -14.38
C PHE A 149 -5.78 2.05 -12.93
N GLY A 150 -5.68 3.24 -12.36
CA GLY A 150 -6.11 3.51 -10.98
C GLY A 150 -5.36 2.68 -9.93
N LEU A 151 -4.10 2.33 -10.22
CA LEU A 151 -3.20 1.62 -9.32
C LEU A 151 -2.18 2.60 -8.72
N LYS A 152 -1.91 2.45 -7.44
CA LYS A 152 -0.87 3.21 -6.74
C LYS A 152 0.02 2.26 -5.96
N ARG A 153 1.35 2.42 -6.10
CA ARG A 153 2.32 1.70 -5.28
C ARG A 153 2.38 2.36 -3.91
N LEU A 154 2.15 1.57 -2.87
CA LEU A 154 2.34 1.94 -1.48
C LEU A 154 3.62 1.30 -0.98
N ARG A 155 4.38 2.02 -0.16
CA ARG A 155 5.64 1.59 0.41
C ARG A 155 5.61 1.78 1.92
N GLY A 156 5.92 0.73 2.65
CA GLY A 156 6.18 0.75 4.08
C GLY A 156 7.62 0.31 4.33
N GLU A 157 8.28 0.92 5.29
CA GLU A 157 9.63 0.58 5.68
C GLU A 157 9.74 0.56 7.20
N ALA A 158 10.49 -0.41 7.74
CA ALA A 158 10.80 -0.51 9.15
C ALA A 158 12.21 -1.08 9.33
N SER A 159 12.89 -0.63 10.37
CA SER A 159 14.24 -1.10 10.71
C SER A 159 14.32 -1.46 12.18
N LEU A 160 14.96 -2.60 12.47
CA LEU A 160 15.23 -3.08 13.82
C LEU A 160 16.66 -3.61 13.91
N PRO A 161 17.35 -3.44 15.04
CA PRO A 161 18.67 -4.01 15.22
C PRO A 161 18.57 -5.53 15.23
N ASN A 162 19.51 -6.20 14.56
CA ASN A 162 19.65 -7.65 14.63
C ASN A 162 20.09 -8.01 16.05
N GLN A 163 19.24 -8.72 16.77
CA GLN A 163 19.56 -9.14 18.14
C GLN A 163 20.40 -10.43 18.18
N GLY A 164 21.19 -10.69 17.16
CA GLY A 164 21.97 -11.89 16.93
C GLY A 164 22.44 -12.60 18.19
N ALA A 165 21.55 -13.40 18.77
CA ALA A 165 21.91 -14.30 19.84
C ALA A 165 22.94 -15.27 19.29
N GLY A 166 24.14 -15.29 19.87
CA GLY A 166 25.16 -16.24 19.48
C GLY A 166 24.84 -17.63 20.03
N TYR A 167 23.70 -18.17 19.63
CA TYR A 167 23.39 -19.57 19.90
C TYR A 167 24.29 -20.42 19.00
N GLY A 168 25.28 -21.13 19.62
CA GLY A 168 25.93 -22.24 18.98
C GLY A 168 24.94 -23.39 18.93
N TYR A 169 24.37 -23.61 17.78
CA TYR A 169 23.60 -24.84 17.53
C TYR A 169 24.64 -25.93 17.21
N GLU A 170 25.00 -26.77 18.22
CA GLU A 170 25.77 -27.99 18.06
C GLU A 170 24.86 -29.16 17.68
#